data_8c2555b8b25f65aa4dc414644001c76f
#
_entry.id   8c2555b8b25f65aa4dc414644001c76f
#
_cell.length_a   1.000
_cell.length_b   1.000
_cell.length_c   1.000
_cell.angle_alpha   90.00
_cell.angle_beta   90.00
_cell.angle_gamma   90.00
#
_symmetry.space_group_name_H-M   'P 1'
#
loop_
_entity.id
_entity.type
_entity.pdbx_description
1 polymer ?
#
loop_
_entity_poly.entity_id
_entity_poly.type
_entity_poly.pdbx_seq_one_letter_code
_entity_poly.pdbx_strand_id
1 'polypeptide(L)'
;MFGFFYSTWGINFTLLGNSLATPTAEGGKEEVGNGIYGDYAVCEGPQPYYWGGTWICGAAGSDNLETIKDVMLKLTCDEAIMKQITMDTQDYTNNEKAMEEIAKSDYKSDFLGGQNHIALFAEAATKIDMSNAGPYDQGLNESFQNAFKDYFTGNVKEDAAKANFETAIKEKYPELTDVVWPA
;
A
#
# COMPACT_ATOMS: atom_id res chain seq x y z
N MET A 1 -4.27 -2.14 19.01
CA MET A 1 -3.10 -2.17 18.10
C MET A 1 -2.43 -0.83 18.17
N PHE A 2 -1.12 -0.78 18.37
CA PHE A 2 -0.39 0.49 18.51
C PHE A 2 -0.11 1.15 17.15
N GLY A 3 0.19 0.37 16.13
CA GLY A 3 0.48 0.85 14.79
C GLY A 3 0.17 -0.22 13.74
N PHE A 4 -0.11 0.21 12.53
CA PHE A 4 -0.42 -0.64 11.38
C PHE A 4 0.33 -0.10 10.15
N PHE A 5 1.37 -0.81 9.74
CA PHE A 5 2.14 -0.50 8.55
C PHE A 5 1.60 -1.29 7.39
N TYR A 6 1.00 -0.60 6.44
CA TYR A 6 0.34 -1.27 5.32
C TYR A 6 0.23 -0.35 4.10
N SER A 7 -0.32 -0.86 3.01
CA SER A 7 -0.68 -0.08 1.84
C SER A 7 -1.85 0.86 2.12
N THR A 8 -2.02 1.91 1.31
CA THR A 8 -3.12 2.89 1.41
C THR A 8 -4.49 2.23 1.41
N TRP A 9 -4.70 1.22 0.57
CA TRP A 9 -5.96 0.46 0.51
C TRP A 9 -6.27 -0.34 1.77
N GLY A 10 -5.29 -0.58 2.64
CA GLY A 10 -5.48 -1.28 3.91
C GLY A 10 -6.39 -0.55 4.88
N ILE A 11 -6.55 0.78 4.75
CA ILE A 11 -7.46 1.58 5.58
C ILE A 11 -8.89 1.05 5.44
N ASN A 12 -9.42 1.06 4.25
CA ASN A 12 -10.79 0.66 3.99
C ASN A 12 -10.95 -0.87 3.92
N PHE A 13 -10.07 -1.54 3.19
CA PHE A 13 -10.20 -2.98 2.93
C PHE A 13 -9.89 -3.87 4.14
N THR A 14 -8.97 -3.45 5.01
CA THR A 14 -8.52 -4.28 6.14
C THR A 14 -8.90 -3.69 7.48
N LEU A 15 -8.56 -2.42 7.72
CA LEU A 15 -8.63 -1.84 9.05
C LEU A 15 -10.07 -1.51 9.46
N LEU A 16 -10.82 -0.89 8.56
CA LEU A 16 -12.18 -0.41 8.82
C LEU A 16 -13.09 -1.54 9.33
N GLY A 17 -13.21 -2.63 8.58
CA GLY A 17 -14.07 -3.75 8.96
C GLY A 17 -13.68 -4.41 10.29
N ASN A 18 -12.37 -4.44 10.59
CA ASN A 18 -11.85 -5.00 11.84
C ASN A 18 -11.92 -4.02 13.04
N SER A 19 -12.27 -2.77 12.80
CA SER A 19 -12.46 -1.76 13.86
C SER A 19 -13.84 -1.79 14.52
N LEU A 20 -14.82 -2.38 13.84
CA LEU A 20 -16.22 -2.41 14.25
C LEU A 20 -16.46 -3.48 15.32
N ALA A 21 -17.10 -3.10 16.43
CA ALA A 21 -17.55 -4.06 17.45
C ALA A 21 -18.73 -4.90 16.95
N THR A 22 -19.61 -4.29 16.14
CA THR A 22 -20.68 -4.98 15.41
C THR A 22 -20.42 -4.84 13.92
N PRO A 23 -20.09 -5.93 13.22
CA PRO A 23 -19.85 -5.90 11.77
C PRO A 23 -21.08 -5.44 10.96
N THR A 24 -20.86 -4.84 9.80
CA THR A 24 -21.95 -4.40 8.90
C THR A 24 -22.84 -5.56 8.45
N ALA A 25 -22.27 -6.75 8.26
CA ALA A 25 -23.01 -7.97 7.94
C ALA A 25 -23.98 -8.41 9.07
N GLU A 26 -23.76 -7.95 10.28
CA GLU A 26 -24.60 -8.21 11.46
C GLU A 26 -25.49 -7.00 11.81
N GLY A 27 -25.61 -6.03 10.92
CA GLY A 27 -26.43 -4.82 11.08
C GLY A 27 -25.74 -3.66 11.78
N GLY A 28 -24.42 -3.77 12.02
CA GLY A 28 -23.61 -2.66 12.51
C GLY A 28 -23.47 -1.56 11.47
N LYS A 29 -23.11 -0.36 11.92
CA LYS A 29 -22.87 0.81 11.07
C LYS A 29 -21.41 1.25 11.17
N GLU A 30 -20.91 1.81 10.09
CA GLU A 30 -19.59 2.45 10.02
C GLU A 30 -19.70 3.87 10.60
N GLU A 31 -19.76 3.95 11.92
CA GLU A 31 -19.92 5.22 12.64
C GLU A 31 -19.18 5.22 13.98
N VAL A 32 -18.83 6.39 14.47
CA VAL A 32 -18.24 6.59 15.79
C VAL A 32 -19.18 6.03 16.87
N GLY A 33 -18.59 5.21 17.76
CA GLY A 33 -19.33 4.48 18.79
C GLY A 33 -19.53 3.00 18.47
N ASN A 34 -19.28 2.54 17.23
CA ASN A 34 -19.22 1.13 16.91
C ASN A 34 -17.75 0.65 16.94
N GLY A 35 -17.33 0.11 18.09
CA GLY A 35 -15.96 -0.33 18.32
C GLY A 35 -14.98 0.83 18.44
N ILE A 36 -13.93 0.78 17.65
CA ILE A 36 -12.85 1.79 17.59
C ILE A 36 -12.86 2.57 16.26
N TYR A 37 -14.02 2.61 15.60
CA TYR A 37 -14.23 3.45 14.41
C TYR A 37 -14.04 4.92 14.76
N GLY A 38 -13.18 5.61 14.02
CA GLY A 38 -12.84 7.01 14.27
C GLY A 38 -11.66 7.25 15.22
N ASP A 39 -11.11 6.19 15.82
CA ASP A 39 -9.99 6.29 16.77
C ASP A 39 -8.60 6.16 16.11
N TYR A 40 -8.56 5.98 14.78
CA TYR A 40 -7.32 5.88 14.03
C TYR A 40 -6.93 7.21 13.39
N ALA A 41 -5.64 7.35 13.13
CA ALA A 41 -5.08 8.39 12.27
C ALA A 41 -3.91 7.84 11.47
N VAL A 42 -3.69 8.39 10.28
CA VAL A 42 -2.50 8.14 9.47
C VAL A 42 -1.41 9.11 9.91
N CYS A 43 -0.19 8.62 10.04
CA CYS A 43 1.00 9.43 10.25
C CYS A 43 2.11 9.00 9.30
N GLU A 44 3.10 9.86 9.10
CA GLU A 44 4.30 9.50 8.35
C GLU A 44 5.04 8.36 9.05
N GLY A 45 5.48 7.38 8.25
CA GLY A 45 6.42 6.35 8.67
C GLY A 45 7.87 6.80 8.53
N PRO A 46 8.84 5.91 8.82
CA PRO A 46 10.26 6.22 8.68
C PRO A 46 10.67 6.60 7.26
N GLN A 47 9.99 6.03 6.27
CA GLN A 47 10.23 6.27 4.85
C GLN A 47 8.98 5.94 4.03
N PRO A 48 8.62 6.75 3.00
CA PRO A 48 7.63 6.38 2.00
C PRO A 48 8.08 5.17 1.21
N TYR A 49 7.13 4.32 0.83
CA TYR A 49 7.44 3.11 0.08
C TYR A 49 6.36 2.79 -0.94
N TYR A 50 6.76 2.10 -1.99
CA TYR A 50 5.87 1.51 -2.98
C TYR A 50 5.46 0.10 -2.53
N TRP A 51 4.17 -0.17 -2.50
CA TRP A 51 3.66 -1.48 -2.11
C TRP A 51 3.33 -2.37 -3.31
N GLY A 52 2.81 -1.80 -4.36
CA GLY A 52 2.27 -2.49 -5.51
C GLY A 52 1.03 -1.78 -6.03
N GLY A 53 0.23 -2.46 -6.80
CA GLY A 53 -1.00 -1.91 -7.37
C GLY A 53 -1.76 -2.97 -8.14
N THR A 54 -2.89 -2.56 -8.72
CA THR A 54 -3.66 -3.38 -9.64
C THR A 54 -3.29 -3.03 -11.08
N TRP A 55 -2.96 -4.02 -11.87
CA TRP A 55 -2.65 -3.86 -13.28
C TRP A 55 -3.85 -4.23 -14.14
N ILE A 56 -4.28 -3.31 -15.01
CA ILE A 56 -5.34 -3.56 -15.99
C ILE A 56 -4.67 -3.88 -17.32
N CYS A 57 -4.96 -5.05 -17.86
CA CYS A 57 -4.37 -5.54 -19.10
C CYS A 57 -5.45 -5.88 -20.12
N GLY A 58 -5.19 -5.60 -21.39
CA GLY A 58 -5.99 -6.09 -22.51
C GLY A 58 -5.50 -7.47 -22.95
N ALA A 59 -6.43 -8.41 -23.17
CA ALA A 59 -6.06 -9.74 -23.67
C ALA A 59 -5.52 -9.66 -25.10
N ALA A 60 -4.39 -10.36 -25.35
CA ALA A 60 -3.86 -10.50 -26.70
C ALA A 60 -4.87 -11.23 -27.59
N GLY A 61 -5.04 -10.75 -28.84
CA GLY A 61 -6.00 -11.31 -29.79
C GLY A 61 -7.45 -10.86 -29.60
N SER A 62 -7.71 -9.87 -28.73
CA SER A 62 -9.04 -9.26 -28.63
C SER A 62 -9.37 -8.45 -29.89
N ASP A 63 -10.61 -8.57 -30.38
CA ASP A 63 -11.13 -7.80 -31.52
C ASP A 63 -11.62 -6.39 -31.11
N ASN A 64 -11.65 -6.07 -29.81
CA ASN A 64 -12.22 -4.83 -29.28
C ASN A 64 -11.14 -3.89 -28.70
N LEU A 65 -10.00 -3.75 -29.35
CA LEU A 65 -8.84 -3.02 -28.84
C LEU A 65 -9.14 -1.57 -28.49
N GLU A 66 -9.94 -0.87 -29.28
CA GLU A 66 -10.29 0.54 -28.99
C GLU A 66 -11.16 0.68 -27.73
N THR A 67 -12.11 -0.24 -27.53
CA THR A 67 -12.93 -0.24 -26.31
C THR A 67 -12.07 -0.58 -25.07
N ILE A 68 -11.18 -1.57 -25.20
CA ILE A 68 -10.25 -1.94 -24.12
C ILE A 68 -9.39 -0.74 -23.75
N LYS A 69 -8.81 -0.05 -24.74
CA LYS A 69 -8.00 1.15 -24.53
C LYS A 69 -8.79 2.27 -23.84
N ASP A 70 -10.02 2.54 -24.27
CA ASP A 70 -10.88 3.57 -23.66
C ASP A 70 -11.19 3.23 -22.19
N VAL A 71 -11.54 1.97 -21.90
CA VAL A 71 -11.76 1.52 -20.51
C VAL A 71 -10.50 1.65 -19.66
N MET A 72 -9.35 1.21 -20.19
CA MET A 72 -8.08 1.32 -19.49
C MET A 72 -7.75 2.78 -19.17
N LEU A 73 -7.87 3.68 -20.14
CA LEU A 73 -7.60 5.12 -19.95
C LEU A 73 -8.55 5.74 -18.92
N LYS A 74 -9.82 5.42 -18.98
CA LYS A 74 -10.82 5.93 -18.01
C LYS A 74 -10.53 5.45 -16.59
N LEU A 75 -10.24 4.17 -16.41
CA LEU A 75 -10.01 3.59 -15.09
C LEU A 75 -8.62 3.84 -14.50
N THR A 76 -7.70 4.43 -15.28
CA THR A 76 -6.33 4.68 -14.80
C THR A 76 -5.86 6.11 -14.95
N CYS A 77 -6.48 6.91 -15.84
CA CYS A 77 -5.98 8.24 -16.18
C CYS A 77 -7.04 9.34 -16.07
N ASP A 78 -8.34 9.02 -16.11
CA ASP A 78 -9.40 10.04 -16.05
C ASP A 78 -9.46 10.68 -14.66
N GLU A 79 -9.23 11.99 -14.61
CA GLU A 79 -9.17 12.75 -13.36
C GLU A 79 -10.47 12.68 -12.56
N ALA A 80 -11.61 12.81 -13.24
CA ALA A 80 -12.91 12.80 -12.57
C ALA A 80 -13.26 11.42 -11.99
N ILE A 81 -12.95 10.35 -12.75
CA ILE A 81 -13.15 8.98 -12.30
C ILE A 81 -12.21 8.66 -11.14
N MET A 82 -10.93 9.03 -11.24
CA MET A 82 -9.97 8.79 -10.16
C MET A 82 -10.35 9.53 -8.87
N LYS A 83 -10.82 10.77 -9.00
CA LYS A 83 -11.34 11.54 -7.87
C LYS A 83 -12.55 10.86 -7.25
N GLN A 84 -13.51 10.37 -8.06
CA GLN A 84 -14.68 9.68 -7.55
C GLN A 84 -14.29 8.36 -6.84
N ILE A 85 -13.36 7.58 -7.39
CA ILE A 85 -12.85 6.37 -6.75
C ILE A 85 -12.28 6.68 -5.37
N THR A 86 -11.46 7.73 -5.24
CA THR A 86 -10.93 8.13 -3.94
C THR A 86 -12.04 8.54 -2.97
N MET A 87 -13.06 9.29 -3.42
CA MET A 87 -14.18 9.69 -2.58
C MET A 87 -15.00 8.49 -2.08
N ASP A 88 -15.15 7.45 -2.92
CA ASP A 88 -15.95 6.26 -2.59
C ASP A 88 -15.19 5.25 -1.73
N THR A 89 -13.88 5.13 -1.94
CA THR A 89 -13.06 4.07 -1.32
C THR A 89 -12.11 4.57 -0.24
N GLN A 90 -11.92 5.88 -0.12
CA GLN A 90 -10.91 6.52 0.74
C GLN A 90 -9.46 6.13 0.39
N ASP A 91 -9.24 5.50 -0.76
CA ASP A 91 -7.91 5.09 -1.21
C ASP A 91 -7.24 6.15 -2.08
N TYR A 92 -5.93 6.10 -2.17
CA TYR A 92 -5.09 6.97 -3.00
C TYR A 92 -4.99 6.39 -4.41
N THR A 93 -5.43 7.14 -5.42
CA THR A 93 -5.33 6.74 -6.83
C THR A 93 -4.08 7.28 -7.51
N ASN A 94 -3.77 6.78 -8.70
CA ASN A 94 -2.57 7.16 -9.45
C ASN A 94 -2.67 8.46 -10.26
N ASN A 95 -3.76 9.22 -10.12
CA ASN A 95 -3.89 10.53 -10.77
C ASN A 95 -3.44 11.64 -9.82
N GLU A 96 -2.23 12.15 -10.02
CA GLU A 96 -1.60 13.15 -9.17
C GLU A 96 -2.47 14.40 -9.01
N LYS A 97 -3.04 14.93 -10.12
CA LYS A 97 -3.86 16.14 -10.09
C LYS A 97 -5.14 15.95 -9.27
N ALA A 98 -5.84 14.82 -9.45
CA ALA A 98 -7.01 14.50 -8.65
C ALA A 98 -6.66 14.39 -7.15
N MET A 99 -5.54 13.75 -6.84
CA MET A 99 -5.08 13.59 -5.45
C MET A 99 -4.66 14.93 -4.83
N GLU A 100 -3.98 15.80 -5.57
CA GLU A 100 -3.66 17.14 -5.10
C GLU A 100 -4.89 18.02 -4.83
N GLU A 101 -5.93 17.91 -5.67
CA GLU A 101 -7.19 18.62 -5.45
C GLU A 101 -7.87 18.17 -4.16
N ILE A 102 -7.96 16.85 -3.92
CA ILE A 102 -8.51 16.30 -2.69
C ILE A 102 -7.65 16.67 -1.48
N ALA A 103 -6.33 16.60 -1.62
CA ALA A 103 -5.38 16.97 -0.56
C ALA A 103 -5.55 18.41 -0.07
N LYS A 104 -5.91 19.32 -0.99
CA LYS A 104 -6.13 20.75 -0.70
C LYS A 104 -7.57 21.11 -0.34
N SER A 105 -8.49 20.15 -0.39
CA SER A 105 -9.92 20.33 -0.08
C SER A 105 -10.22 20.16 1.41
N ASP A 106 -11.48 20.31 1.78
CA ASP A 106 -12.03 20.02 3.10
C ASP A 106 -12.43 18.55 3.30
N TYR A 107 -11.92 17.65 2.43
CA TYR A 107 -12.13 16.22 2.53
C TYR A 107 -11.71 15.68 3.90
N LYS A 108 -12.55 14.83 4.46
CA LYS A 108 -12.32 14.21 5.77
C LYS A 108 -12.76 12.76 5.76
N SER A 109 -11.98 11.92 6.39
CA SER A 109 -12.33 10.53 6.67
C SER A 109 -12.86 10.42 8.09
N ASP A 110 -14.13 10.06 8.26
CA ASP A 110 -14.73 9.86 9.59
C ASP A 110 -14.05 8.67 10.30
N PHE A 111 -13.66 7.65 9.55
CA PHE A 111 -12.90 6.52 10.08
C PHE A 111 -11.55 6.93 10.69
N LEU A 112 -10.93 7.96 10.15
CA LEU A 112 -9.64 8.52 10.62
C LEU A 112 -9.84 9.78 11.47
N GLY A 113 -10.92 9.86 12.23
CA GLY A 113 -11.18 10.95 13.15
C GLY A 113 -11.31 12.33 12.49
N GLY A 114 -11.71 12.38 11.24
CA GLY A 114 -11.85 13.63 10.47
C GLY A 114 -10.57 14.07 9.75
N GLN A 115 -9.56 13.22 9.67
CA GLN A 115 -8.29 13.53 8.99
C GLN A 115 -8.46 13.51 7.47
N ASN A 116 -7.81 14.45 6.77
CA ASN A 116 -7.53 14.34 5.34
C ASN A 116 -6.21 13.59 5.13
N HIS A 117 -6.28 12.26 5.10
CA HIS A 117 -5.13 11.40 4.92
C HIS A 117 -4.57 11.42 3.49
N ILE A 118 -5.38 11.83 2.49
CA ILE A 118 -4.93 11.97 1.10
C ILE A 118 -3.83 13.02 0.99
N ALA A 119 -3.84 14.05 1.83
CA ALA A 119 -2.79 15.06 1.86
C ALA A 119 -1.42 14.47 2.25
N LEU A 120 -1.40 13.57 3.25
CA LEU A 120 -0.18 12.86 3.65
C LEU A 120 0.33 11.92 2.55
N PHE A 121 -0.59 11.20 1.89
CA PHE A 121 -0.22 10.29 0.81
C PHE A 121 0.28 11.04 -0.43
N ALA A 122 -0.31 12.20 -0.77
CA ALA A 122 0.15 13.04 -1.86
C ALA A 122 1.59 13.55 -1.61
N GLU A 123 1.89 13.96 -0.39
CA GLU A 123 3.25 14.34 -0.01
C GLU A 123 4.21 13.15 -0.03
N ALA A 124 3.83 12.01 0.52
CA ALA A 124 4.65 10.80 0.54
C ALA A 124 4.95 10.29 -0.86
N ALA A 125 3.99 10.33 -1.78
CA ALA A 125 4.14 9.85 -3.15
C ALA A 125 5.28 10.57 -3.90
N THR A 126 5.52 11.85 -3.65
CA THR A 126 6.61 12.63 -4.28
C THR A 126 8.00 12.22 -3.80
N LYS A 127 8.08 11.52 -2.67
CA LYS A 127 9.34 11.10 -2.03
C LYS A 127 9.69 9.63 -2.34
N ILE A 128 8.81 8.89 -3.04
CA ILE A 128 9.06 7.51 -3.43
C ILE A 128 10.07 7.47 -4.56
N ASP A 129 11.20 6.81 -4.35
CA ASP A 129 12.23 6.58 -5.36
C ASP A 129 12.22 5.12 -5.80
N MET A 130 11.86 4.89 -7.07
CA MET A 130 11.82 3.58 -7.71
C MET A 130 13.02 3.34 -8.64
N SER A 131 14.04 4.18 -8.60
CA SER A 131 15.20 4.09 -9.50
C SER A 131 15.98 2.78 -9.37
N ASN A 132 15.94 2.17 -8.19
CA ASN A 132 16.60 0.89 -7.89
C ASN A 132 15.66 -0.32 -7.96
N ALA A 133 14.39 -0.12 -8.34
CA ALA A 133 13.44 -1.23 -8.42
C ALA A 133 13.83 -2.20 -9.54
N GLY A 134 13.73 -3.49 -9.24
CA GLY A 134 14.15 -4.55 -10.13
C GLY A 134 13.23 -5.78 -10.10
N PRO A 135 13.46 -6.74 -11.01
CA PRO A 135 12.63 -7.94 -11.11
C PRO A 135 12.77 -8.88 -9.89
N TYR A 136 13.76 -8.63 -9.06
CA TYR A 136 14.07 -9.46 -7.88
C TYR A 136 13.38 -8.98 -6.60
N ASP A 137 12.86 -7.76 -6.56
CA ASP A 137 12.41 -7.07 -5.34
C ASP A 137 11.40 -7.88 -4.53
N GLN A 138 10.40 -8.48 -5.17
CA GLN A 138 9.43 -9.31 -4.46
C GLN A 138 10.11 -10.50 -3.80
N GLY A 139 10.95 -11.21 -4.53
CA GLY A 139 11.64 -12.39 -4.01
C GLY A 139 12.71 -12.07 -2.97
N LEU A 140 13.37 -10.90 -3.09
CA LEU A 140 14.28 -10.38 -2.07
C LEU A 140 13.52 -10.05 -0.78
N ASN A 141 12.39 -9.37 -0.88
CA ASN A 141 11.55 -9.02 0.26
C ASN A 141 11.01 -10.26 1.00
N GLU A 142 10.51 -11.26 0.28
CA GLU A 142 10.07 -12.54 0.86
C GLU A 142 11.23 -13.25 1.59
N SER A 143 12.40 -13.31 0.97
CA SER A 143 13.59 -13.94 1.57
C SER A 143 14.08 -13.18 2.79
N PHE A 144 14.02 -11.84 2.76
CA PHE A 144 14.36 -11.01 3.92
C PHE A 144 13.41 -11.26 5.09
N GLN A 145 12.10 -11.22 4.85
CA GLN A 145 11.10 -11.49 5.89
C GLN A 145 11.31 -12.85 6.54
N ASN A 146 11.58 -13.89 5.74
CA ASN A 146 11.82 -15.24 6.24
C ASN A 146 13.10 -15.34 7.07
N ALA A 147 14.20 -14.77 6.58
CA ALA A 147 15.50 -14.81 7.26
C ALA A 147 15.52 -14.00 8.57
N PHE A 148 14.80 -12.87 8.60
CA PHE A 148 14.78 -11.99 9.77
C PHE A 148 13.65 -12.27 10.75
N LYS A 149 12.73 -13.18 10.45
CA LYS A 149 11.63 -13.55 11.36
C LYS A 149 12.13 -13.95 12.75
N ASP A 150 13.15 -14.82 12.79
CA ASP A 150 13.70 -15.31 14.05
C ASP A 150 14.52 -14.26 14.79
N TYR A 151 15.12 -13.32 14.08
CA TYR A 151 15.77 -12.15 14.70
C TYR A 151 14.73 -11.24 15.37
N PHE A 152 13.64 -10.91 14.72
CA PHE A 152 12.58 -10.06 15.30
C PHE A 152 11.86 -10.71 16.48
N THR A 153 11.86 -12.03 16.55
CA THR A 153 11.32 -12.78 17.71
C THR A 153 12.37 -13.06 18.79
N GLY A 154 13.63 -12.64 18.61
CA GLY A 154 14.70 -12.80 19.57
C GLY A 154 15.35 -14.18 19.61
N ASN A 155 15.09 -15.04 18.64
CA ASN A 155 15.61 -16.41 18.59
C ASN A 155 17.04 -16.50 18.03
N VAL A 156 17.43 -15.56 17.17
CA VAL A 156 18.78 -15.49 16.58
C VAL A 156 19.33 -14.06 16.65
N LYS A 157 20.64 -13.92 16.48
CA LYS A 157 21.31 -12.61 16.36
C LYS A 157 21.20 -12.07 14.93
N GLU A 158 21.35 -10.76 14.77
CA GLU A 158 21.30 -10.06 13.50
C GLU A 158 22.27 -10.67 12.45
N ASP A 159 23.52 -10.93 12.87
CA ASP A 159 24.53 -11.51 11.96
C ASP A 159 24.09 -12.86 11.37
N ALA A 160 23.42 -13.70 12.17
CA ALA A 160 22.90 -14.96 11.70
C ALA A 160 21.73 -14.77 10.72
N ALA A 161 20.84 -13.81 10.97
CA ALA A 161 19.76 -13.46 10.05
C ALA A 161 20.31 -12.92 8.72
N LYS A 162 21.32 -12.06 8.75
CA LYS A 162 22.03 -11.56 7.57
C LYS A 162 22.64 -12.70 6.76
N ALA A 163 23.36 -13.61 7.40
CA ALA A 163 23.97 -14.77 6.74
C ALA A 163 22.91 -15.70 6.12
N ASN A 164 21.80 -15.93 6.81
CA ASN A 164 20.68 -16.72 6.27
C ASN A 164 20.04 -16.06 5.04
N PHE A 165 19.86 -14.75 5.07
CA PHE A 165 19.36 -13.98 3.93
C PHE A 165 20.30 -14.08 2.73
N GLU A 166 21.60 -13.84 2.92
CA GLU A 166 22.61 -13.93 1.85
C GLU A 166 22.63 -15.31 1.21
N THR A 167 22.54 -16.36 2.03
CA THR A 167 22.50 -17.74 1.53
C THR A 167 21.24 -17.96 0.69
N ALA A 168 20.06 -17.58 1.21
CA ALA A 168 18.80 -17.75 0.51
C ALA A 168 18.74 -16.98 -0.83
N ILE A 169 19.34 -15.78 -0.88
CA ILE A 169 19.37 -14.99 -2.12
C ILE A 169 20.30 -15.60 -3.15
N LYS A 170 21.47 -16.03 -2.77
CA LYS A 170 22.44 -16.67 -3.68
C LYS A 170 21.94 -18.01 -4.24
N GLU A 171 21.15 -18.74 -3.44
CA GLU A 171 20.48 -19.95 -3.90
C GLU A 171 19.33 -19.66 -4.87
N LYS A 172 18.50 -18.65 -4.56
CA LYS A 172 17.32 -18.28 -5.36
C LYS A 172 17.70 -17.57 -6.67
N TYR A 173 18.73 -16.73 -6.62
CA TYR A 173 19.20 -15.88 -7.71
C TYR A 173 20.73 -15.99 -7.86
N PRO A 174 21.24 -17.06 -8.48
CA PRO A 174 22.70 -17.30 -8.59
C PRO A 174 23.47 -16.20 -9.31
N GLU A 175 22.80 -15.36 -10.10
CA GLU A 175 23.36 -14.20 -10.78
C GLU A 175 23.63 -13.01 -9.84
N LEU A 176 23.03 -13.00 -8.64
CA LEU A 176 23.30 -11.98 -7.62
C LEU A 176 24.49 -12.43 -6.77
N THR A 177 25.66 -11.88 -7.03
CA THR A 177 26.93 -12.33 -6.41
C THR A 177 27.16 -11.73 -5.04
N ASP A 178 26.72 -10.50 -4.80
CA ASP A 178 27.00 -9.74 -3.60
C ASP A 178 25.74 -9.17 -2.93
N VAL A 179 25.75 -9.15 -1.60
CA VAL A 179 24.78 -8.44 -0.77
C VAL A 179 25.53 -7.39 0.03
N VAL A 180 25.19 -6.13 -0.17
CA VAL A 180 25.80 -5.00 0.54
C VAL A 180 24.84 -4.51 1.61
N TRP A 181 25.28 -4.53 2.84
CA TRP A 181 24.52 -4.00 3.98
C TRP A 181 24.88 -2.54 4.22
N PRO A 182 23.91 -1.69 4.56
CA PRO A 182 24.22 -0.34 4.98
C PRO A 182 25.09 -0.33 6.25
N ALA A 183 25.99 0.67 6.34
CA ALA A 183 26.89 0.84 7.46
C ALA A 183 26.13 1.28 8.74
#